data_f9a5e9b571e8a3f5290870d4fcc31cf3
#
_entry.id   f9a5e9b571e8a3f5290870d4fcc31cf3
#
_cell.length_a   1.000
_cell.length_b   1.000
_cell.length_c   1.000
_cell.angle_alpha   90.00
_cell.angle_beta   90.00
_cell.angle_gamma   90.00
#
_symmetry.space_group_name_H-M   'P 1'
#
loop_
_entity.id
_entity.type
_entity.pdbx_description
1 polymer ?
#
loop_
_entity_poly.entity_id
_entity_poly.type
_entity_poly.pdbx_seq_one_letter_code
_entity_poly.pdbx_strand_id
1 'polypeptide(L)'
;MKAFMDKDFLLETEMAQKLYHEYAAKMPILDYHCHINPQEIAEDRKFENITQVWLGGDHYKWRQMRSNGVEEKYITGDASDREKFQKWAETLEKAIGNPLYHWSHLELQRYFGYYGALNGETAEEVWNLCNAKLQEDGMSARNLIRQSNVTLVCTTDDPVDSLEWHEKIAADESFEVRVLPAWRPDKAMNLEKTDYLEYLKKLEVVSGVKIDSFASLIEALRIRMDYFAEHGCSVSDHGLEYVMYAPASEEEIEAIFAKRLRGEAVSRADELQFKTAYMVALGREYHKKNWVMQLHYGVKRDNNGMIFGKLGPDAGIDCINNYAPSSEMADYLNALAITDELPKTILYSLNPTDNAAIGTIIGCFQSEEARGKIQQGSAWWFNDNKQGMIEQMTSLANLGLLGNFIGMLTDSRSFLSYTRHEYFRRIMCNLIGGWVENGEYPADEKVLGRMVQDISYNNAVRYFGF
;
A
#
# COMPACT_ATOMS: atom_id res chain seq x y z
N MET A 1 26.50 24.92 -0.70
CA MET A 1 25.09 24.51 -0.56
C MET A 1 24.78 23.55 -1.70
N LYS A 2 24.14 22.39 -1.46
CA LYS A 2 23.70 21.49 -2.54
C LYS A 2 22.63 22.19 -3.37
N ALA A 3 22.58 21.91 -4.68
CA ALA A 3 21.49 22.37 -5.53
C ALA A 3 20.17 21.67 -5.13
N PHE A 4 19.04 22.28 -5.48
CA PHE A 4 17.73 21.74 -5.15
C PHE A 4 17.51 20.41 -5.85
N MET A 5 17.32 19.37 -5.05
CA MET A 5 17.05 18.00 -5.50
C MET A 5 17.94 17.55 -6.67
N ASP A 6 19.26 17.77 -6.50
CA ASP A 6 20.28 17.36 -7.48
C ASP A 6 20.39 15.83 -7.61
N LYS A 7 21.33 15.36 -8.43
CA LYS A 7 21.53 13.92 -8.66
C LYS A 7 21.82 13.14 -7.35
N ASP A 8 22.40 13.80 -6.35
CA ASP A 8 22.75 13.22 -5.04
C ASP A 8 21.77 13.62 -3.93
N PHE A 9 20.55 14.04 -4.31
CA PHE A 9 19.47 14.32 -3.37
C PHE A 9 19.29 13.18 -2.36
N LEU A 10 19.27 13.49 -1.07
CA LEU A 10 19.22 12.56 0.07
C LEU A 10 20.44 11.63 0.23
N LEU A 11 21.47 11.71 -0.60
CA LEU A 11 22.68 10.91 -0.53
C LEU A 11 23.82 11.77 0.06
N GLU A 12 24.18 11.50 1.32
CA GLU A 12 25.09 12.37 2.10
C GLU A 12 26.53 11.87 2.11
N THR A 13 26.73 10.54 1.90
CA THR A 13 28.04 9.90 1.93
C THR A 13 28.44 9.36 0.56
N GLU A 14 29.75 9.17 0.33
CA GLU A 14 30.28 8.59 -0.91
C GLU A 14 29.74 7.16 -1.11
N MET A 15 29.72 6.37 -0.04
CA MET A 15 29.13 5.03 -0.08
C MET A 15 27.66 5.04 -0.42
N ALA A 16 26.87 5.96 0.14
CA ALA A 16 25.44 6.10 -0.18
C ALA A 16 25.23 6.41 -1.67
N GLN A 17 26.00 7.34 -2.23
CA GLN A 17 25.94 7.69 -3.66
C GLN A 17 26.26 6.48 -4.53
N LYS A 18 27.30 5.73 -4.19
CA LYS A 18 27.71 4.54 -4.93
C LYS A 18 26.64 3.43 -4.87
N LEU A 19 26.15 3.11 -3.68
CA LEU A 19 25.10 2.10 -3.50
C LEU A 19 23.82 2.45 -4.28
N TYR A 20 23.46 3.73 -4.31
CA TYR A 20 22.30 4.15 -5.05
C TYR A 20 22.54 4.12 -6.57
N HIS A 21 23.52 4.87 -7.08
CA HIS A 21 23.70 5.06 -8.53
C HIS A 21 24.14 3.80 -9.25
N GLU A 22 24.99 2.97 -8.62
CA GLU A 22 25.55 1.79 -9.29
C GLU A 22 24.70 0.54 -9.11
N TYR A 23 23.90 0.46 -8.03
CA TYR A 23 23.15 -0.75 -7.67
C TYR A 23 21.63 -0.51 -7.58
N ALA A 24 21.17 0.24 -6.60
CA ALA A 24 19.72 0.30 -6.29
C ALA A 24 18.89 1.00 -7.39
N ALA A 25 19.40 2.07 -7.99
CA ALA A 25 18.70 2.82 -9.03
C ALA A 25 18.45 2.02 -10.31
N LYS A 26 19.27 1.00 -10.57
CA LYS A 26 19.19 0.15 -11.78
C LYS A 26 18.16 -0.97 -11.64
N MET A 27 17.66 -1.24 -10.43
CA MET A 27 16.71 -2.31 -10.20
C MET A 27 15.32 -1.95 -10.73
N PRO A 28 14.60 -2.92 -11.31
CA PRO A 28 13.21 -2.72 -11.69
C PRO A 28 12.35 -2.41 -10.48
N ILE A 29 11.08 -2.08 -10.73
CA ILE A 29 10.06 -1.92 -9.69
C ILE A 29 9.12 -3.11 -9.73
N LEU A 30 8.86 -3.68 -8.55
CA LEU A 30 7.79 -4.60 -8.27
C LEU A 30 6.89 -3.91 -7.24
N ASP A 31 5.71 -3.48 -7.67
CA ASP A 31 4.75 -2.78 -6.82
C ASP A 31 3.68 -3.76 -6.33
N TYR A 32 3.97 -4.46 -5.26
CA TYR A 32 3.16 -5.57 -4.75
C TYR A 32 1.91 -5.13 -3.96
N HIS A 33 1.68 -3.83 -3.83
CA HIS A 33 0.45 -3.26 -3.28
C HIS A 33 0.25 -1.81 -3.74
N CYS A 34 -0.82 -1.57 -4.47
CA CYS A 34 -1.27 -0.25 -4.89
C CYS A 34 -2.79 -0.20 -5.06
N HIS A 35 -3.32 0.99 -5.31
CA HIS A 35 -4.73 1.24 -5.59
C HIS A 35 -4.95 1.79 -7.02
N ILE A 36 -4.04 1.50 -7.94
CA ILE A 36 -4.20 1.89 -9.35
C ILE A 36 -5.39 1.15 -9.95
N ASN A 37 -6.21 1.86 -10.72
CA ASN A 37 -7.38 1.28 -11.37
C ASN A 37 -6.95 0.42 -12.58
N PRO A 38 -7.19 -0.90 -12.58
CA PRO A 38 -6.82 -1.78 -13.70
C PRO A 38 -7.56 -1.42 -15.00
N GLN A 39 -8.74 -0.80 -14.96
CA GLN A 39 -9.43 -0.31 -16.16
C GLN A 39 -8.60 0.74 -16.89
N GLU A 40 -7.99 1.68 -16.17
CA GLU A 40 -7.15 2.72 -16.78
C GLU A 40 -5.92 2.14 -17.49
N ILE A 41 -5.37 1.02 -16.96
CA ILE A 41 -4.28 0.28 -17.62
C ILE A 41 -4.81 -0.47 -18.84
N ALA A 42 -5.95 -1.16 -18.72
CA ALA A 42 -6.54 -1.93 -19.81
C ALA A 42 -6.88 -1.05 -21.02
N GLU A 43 -7.44 0.13 -20.77
CA GLU A 43 -7.84 1.11 -21.77
C GLU A 43 -6.69 2.01 -22.24
N ASP A 44 -5.50 1.89 -21.62
CA ASP A 44 -4.32 2.74 -21.84
C ASP A 44 -4.67 4.23 -21.78
N ARG A 45 -5.30 4.62 -20.67
CA ARG A 45 -5.84 5.97 -20.48
C ARG A 45 -4.81 7.06 -20.78
N LYS A 46 -5.22 8.06 -21.56
CA LYS A 46 -4.53 9.34 -21.69
C LYS A 46 -5.16 10.36 -20.75
N PHE A 47 -4.33 11.16 -20.09
CA PHE A 47 -4.78 12.19 -19.16
C PHE A 47 -4.82 13.54 -19.85
N GLU A 48 -5.89 14.28 -19.64
CA GLU A 48 -6.06 15.60 -20.26
C GLU A 48 -5.15 16.66 -19.63
N ASN A 49 -4.91 16.53 -18.31
CA ASN A 49 -4.10 17.48 -17.56
C ASN A 49 -3.51 16.85 -16.28
N ILE A 50 -2.54 17.55 -15.68
CA ILE A 50 -1.81 17.11 -14.51
C ILE A 50 -2.70 16.98 -13.25
N THR A 51 -3.78 17.75 -13.14
CA THR A 51 -4.72 17.66 -12.00
C THR A 51 -5.38 16.30 -11.95
N GLN A 52 -5.79 15.75 -13.11
CA GLN A 52 -6.41 14.42 -13.16
C GLN A 52 -5.46 13.32 -12.65
N VAL A 53 -4.17 13.43 -12.95
CA VAL A 53 -3.16 12.46 -12.49
C VAL A 53 -2.84 12.64 -11.01
N TRP A 54 -2.80 13.89 -10.52
CA TRP A 54 -2.31 14.21 -9.17
C TRP A 54 -3.39 14.30 -8.10
N LEU A 55 -4.56 14.84 -8.45
CA LEU A 55 -5.60 15.20 -7.48
C LEU A 55 -6.86 14.33 -7.61
N GLY A 56 -6.96 13.50 -8.63
CA GLY A 56 -8.17 12.73 -8.93
C GLY A 56 -8.62 11.76 -7.83
N GLY A 57 -7.70 11.31 -6.97
CA GLY A 57 -8.00 10.37 -5.88
C GLY A 57 -7.01 10.44 -4.72
N ASP A 58 -6.16 11.47 -4.66
CA ASP A 58 -5.07 11.56 -3.67
C ASP A 58 -5.52 12.31 -2.42
N HIS A 59 -6.07 11.57 -1.47
CA HIS A 59 -6.49 12.11 -0.19
C HIS A 59 -5.34 12.64 0.68
N TYR A 60 -4.07 12.32 0.40
CA TYR A 60 -2.90 12.93 1.07
C TYR A 60 -2.79 14.41 0.69
N LYS A 61 -2.89 14.72 -0.61
CA LYS A 61 -2.86 16.08 -1.14
C LYS A 61 -4.08 16.88 -0.66
N TRP A 62 -5.28 16.29 -0.71
CA TRP A 62 -6.51 16.92 -0.22
C TRP A 62 -6.41 17.34 1.24
N ARG A 63 -5.82 16.49 2.09
CA ARG A 63 -5.59 16.79 3.50
C ARG A 63 -4.70 18.01 3.68
N GLN A 64 -3.63 18.15 2.90
CA GLN A 64 -2.74 19.32 2.98
C GLN A 64 -3.42 20.59 2.45
N MET A 65 -4.19 20.49 1.39
CA MET A 65 -4.96 21.65 0.89
C MET A 65 -5.96 22.15 1.94
N ARG A 66 -6.65 21.26 2.65
CA ARG A 66 -7.51 21.66 3.79
C ARG A 66 -6.71 22.28 4.92
N SER A 67 -5.54 21.75 5.24
CA SER A 67 -4.64 22.33 6.26
C SER A 67 -4.17 23.74 5.87
N ASN A 68 -4.10 24.04 4.57
CA ASN A 68 -3.81 25.37 4.06
C ASN A 68 -5.04 26.31 3.97
N GLY A 69 -6.21 25.85 4.43
CA GLY A 69 -7.45 26.65 4.40
C GLY A 69 -8.09 26.77 3.00
N VAL A 70 -7.77 25.87 2.08
CA VAL A 70 -8.36 25.86 0.74
C VAL A 70 -9.83 25.43 0.83
N GLU A 71 -10.71 26.18 0.17
CA GLU A 71 -12.14 25.83 0.10
C GLU A 71 -12.36 24.50 -0.62
N GLU A 72 -13.32 23.70 -0.13
CA GLU A 72 -13.58 22.34 -0.63
C GLU A 72 -13.91 22.29 -2.13
N LYS A 73 -14.48 23.35 -2.70
CA LYS A 73 -14.74 23.45 -4.15
C LYS A 73 -13.48 23.29 -5.01
N TYR A 74 -12.32 23.71 -4.48
CA TYR A 74 -11.00 23.57 -5.15
C TYR A 74 -10.28 22.27 -4.82
N ILE A 75 -10.84 21.40 -3.97
CA ILE A 75 -10.25 20.14 -3.55
C ILE A 75 -11.00 19.00 -4.22
N THR A 76 -12.21 18.71 -3.77
CA THR A 76 -13.07 17.64 -4.29
C THR A 76 -14.33 18.15 -5.01
N GLY A 77 -14.60 19.45 -4.95
CA GLY A 77 -15.79 20.07 -5.56
C GLY A 77 -15.62 20.37 -7.06
N ASP A 78 -16.40 21.33 -7.56
CA ASP A 78 -16.67 21.60 -8.97
C ASP A 78 -15.78 22.69 -9.60
N ALA A 79 -14.77 23.21 -8.89
CA ALA A 79 -13.80 24.12 -9.48
C ALA A 79 -13.06 23.45 -10.65
N SER A 80 -12.61 24.22 -11.63
CA SER A 80 -11.86 23.70 -12.78
C SER A 80 -10.53 23.06 -12.36
N ASP A 81 -10.05 22.10 -13.14
CA ASP A 81 -8.76 21.44 -12.90
C ASP A 81 -7.61 22.42 -12.81
N ARG A 82 -7.65 23.51 -13.60
CA ARG A 82 -6.64 24.59 -13.53
C ARG A 82 -6.66 25.33 -12.19
N GLU A 83 -7.84 25.63 -11.65
CA GLU A 83 -7.97 26.28 -10.35
C GLU A 83 -7.53 25.37 -9.23
N LYS A 84 -7.89 24.08 -9.28
CA LYS A 84 -7.43 23.06 -8.31
C LYS A 84 -5.91 22.95 -8.32
N PHE A 85 -5.29 22.92 -9.49
CA PHE A 85 -3.83 22.89 -9.63
C PHE A 85 -3.16 24.10 -9.03
N GLN A 86 -3.71 25.32 -9.26
CA GLN A 86 -3.20 26.55 -8.65
C GLN A 86 -3.22 26.45 -7.11
N LYS A 87 -4.33 25.97 -6.56
CA LYS A 87 -4.46 25.84 -5.09
C LYS A 87 -3.54 24.74 -4.53
N TRP A 88 -3.26 23.69 -5.29
CA TRP A 88 -2.24 22.73 -4.93
C TRP A 88 -0.83 23.36 -4.94
N ALA A 89 -0.46 24.09 -5.96
CA ALA A 89 0.83 24.74 -6.08
C ALA A 89 1.07 25.74 -4.91
N GLU A 90 0.08 26.57 -4.59
CA GLU A 90 0.10 27.47 -3.43
C GLU A 90 0.20 26.75 -2.08
N THR A 91 -0.33 25.52 -2.01
CA THR A 91 -0.23 24.66 -0.82
C THR A 91 1.14 24.03 -0.72
N LEU A 92 1.67 23.54 -1.83
CA LEU A 92 2.92 22.79 -1.90
C LEU A 92 4.12 23.65 -1.43
N GLU A 93 4.15 24.94 -1.74
CA GLU A 93 5.22 25.84 -1.28
C GLU A 93 5.36 25.90 0.24
N LYS A 94 4.29 25.59 0.98
CA LYS A 94 4.27 25.54 2.45
C LYS A 94 4.60 24.18 3.03
N ALA A 95 4.74 23.17 2.18
CA ALA A 95 4.94 21.76 2.56
C ALA A 95 6.42 21.44 2.88
N ILE A 96 7.17 22.37 3.46
CA ILE A 96 8.56 22.15 3.87
C ILE A 96 8.65 20.99 4.87
N GLY A 97 9.51 20.00 4.59
CA GLY A 97 9.65 18.80 5.41
C GLY A 97 8.56 17.72 5.19
N ASN A 98 7.52 18.02 4.42
CA ASN A 98 6.50 17.04 4.05
C ASN A 98 6.94 16.20 2.84
N PRO A 99 6.73 14.88 2.82
CA PRO A 99 7.13 14.03 1.69
C PRO A 99 6.48 14.43 0.36
N LEU A 100 5.26 14.99 0.38
CA LEU A 100 4.57 15.45 -0.83
C LEU A 100 5.36 16.52 -1.59
N TYR A 101 6.17 17.34 -0.88
CA TYR A 101 7.07 18.30 -1.53
C TYR A 101 8.12 17.58 -2.37
N HIS A 102 8.79 16.59 -1.80
CA HIS A 102 9.80 15.79 -2.50
C HIS A 102 9.19 14.95 -3.60
N TRP A 103 8.09 14.24 -3.33
CA TRP A 103 7.43 13.39 -4.33
C TRP A 103 6.97 14.18 -5.55
N SER A 104 6.25 15.29 -5.34
CA SER A 104 5.78 16.13 -6.45
C SER A 104 6.94 16.65 -7.30
N HIS A 105 8.06 17.06 -6.69
CA HIS A 105 9.21 17.53 -7.46
C HIS A 105 10.00 16.39 -8.12
N LEU A 106 10.07 15.19 -7.55
CA LEU A 106 10.60 14.01 -8.23
C LEU A 106 9.75 13.65 -9.45
N GLU A 107 8.44 13.68 -9.33
CA GLU A 107 7.50 13.44 -10.42
C GLU A 107 7.69 14.48 -11.53
N LEU A 108 7.79 15.77 -11.20
CA LEU A 108 8.06 16.84 -12.16
C LEU A 108 9.39 16.65 -12.88
N GLN A 109 10.44 16.25 -12.16
CA GLN A 109 11.75 16.01 -12.76
C GLN A 109 11.75 14.78 -13.68
N ARG A 110 11.18 13.66 -13.25
CA ARG A 110 11.30 12.37 -13.94
C ARG A 110 10.40 12.26 -15.16
N TYR A 111 9.17 12.75 -15.05
CA TYR A 111 8.19 12.61 -16.13
C TYR A 111 8.09 13.85 -17.03
N PHE A 112 8.35 15.02 -16.46
CA PHE A 112 8.13 16.29 -17.19
C PHE A 112 9.40 17.09 -17.48
N GLY A 113 10.56 16.70 -16.91
CA GLY A 113 11.82 17.40 -17.13
C GLY A 113 11.87 18.78 -16.46
N TYR A 114 11.02 19.05 -15.47
CA TYR A 114 10.99 20.32 -14.75
C TYR A 114 11.82 20.23 -13.47
N TYR A 115 12.85 21.06 -13.35
CA TYR A 115 13.81 21.06 -12.22
C TYR A 115 13.65 22.27 -11.29
N GLY A 116 12.70 23.15 -11.57
CA GLY A 116 12.36 24.28 -10.73
C GLY A 116 11.47 23.88 -9.53
N ALA A 117 11.20 24.85 -8.66
CA ALA A 117 10.23 24.68 -7.59
C ALA A 117 8.82 25.02 -8.06
N LEU A 118 7.84 24.16 -7.77
CA LEU A 118 6.43 24.44 -7.97
C LEU A 118 5.89 25.22 -6.79
N ASN A 119 5.32 26.39 -7.08
CA ASN A 119 4.67 27.29 -6.14
C ASN A 119 3.56 28.07 -6.84
N GLY A 120 2.90 29.00 -6.15
CA GLY A 120 1.83 29.82 -6.70
C GLY A 120 2.23 30.68 -7.90
N GLU A 121 3.49 31.13 -7.98
CA GLU A 121 4.00 31.97 -9.07
C GLU A 121 4.39 31.14 -10.31
N THR A 122 4.93 29.94 -10.11
CA THR A 122 5.37 29.04 -11.18
C THR A 122 4.25 28.10 -11.69
N ALA A 123 3.09 28.13 -11.06
CA ALA A 123 1.98 27.22 -11.37
C ALA A 123 1.54 27.25 -12.83
N GLU A 124 1.50 28.44 -13.47
CA GLU A 124 1.11 28.56 -14.88
C GLU A 124 2.13 27.93 -15.82
N GLU A 125 3.40 28.19 -15.59
CA GLU A 125 4.49 27.57 -16.36
C GLU A 125 4.45 26.05 -16.28
N VAL A 126 4.35 25.51 -15.06
CA VAL A 126 4.33 24.06 -14.80
C VAL A 126 3.06 23.42 -15.38
N TRP A 127 1.90 24.07 -15.23
CA TRP A 127 0.65 23.62 -15.83
C TRP A 127 0.78 23.45 -17.35
N ASN A 128 1.27 24.47 -18.03
CA ASN A 128 1.41 24.44 -19.48
C ASN A 128 2.43 23.39 -19.95
N LEU A 129 3.57 23.28 -19.25
CA LEU A 129 4.61 22.30 -19.53
C LEU A 129 4.09 20.87 -19.35
N CYS A 130 3.50 20.58 -18.20
CA CYS A 130 3.00 19.23 -17.90
C CYS A 130 1.88 18.81 -18.84
N ASN A 131 0.94 19.70 -19.13
CA ASN A 131 -0.18 19.36 -20.01
C ASN A 131 0.26 19.18 -21.47
N ALA A 132 1.21 19.99 -21.95
CA ALA A 132 1.81 19.76 -23.27
C ALA A 132 2.48 18.37 -23.34
N LYS A 133 3.23 18.00 -22.28
CA LYS A 133 3.89 16.71 -22.19
C LYS A 133 2.91 15.54 -22.14
N LEU A 134 1.81 15.64 -21.37
CA LEU A 134 0.78 14.61 -21.26
C LEU A 134 0.07 14.30 -22.60
N GLN A 135 0.12 15.20 -23.58
CA GLN A 135 -0.43 14.94 -24.92
C GLN A 135 0.51 14.13 -25.82
N GLU A 136 1.77 13.91 -25.42
CA GLU A 136 2.70 13.07 -26.15
C GLU A 136 2.31 11.58 -26.02
N ASP A 137 2.61 10.78 -27.05
CA ASP A 137 2.24 9.35 -27.06
C ASP A 137 2.88 8.53 -25.93
N GLY A 138 4.02 8.97 -25.40
CA GLY A 138 4.74 8.33 -24.29
C GLY A 138 4.13 8.54 -22.89
N MET A 139 2.97 9.21 -22.75
CA MET A 139 2.42 9.65 -21.45
C MET A 139 1.06 9.04 -21.14
N SER A 140 0.70 7.93 -21.78
CA SER A 140 -0.46 7.12 -21.40
C SER A 140 -0.20 6.30 -20.13
N ALA A 141 -1.23 5.77 -19.50
CA ALA A 141 -1.14 4.95 -18.29
C ALA A 141 -0.10 3.82 -18.42
N ARG A 142 -0.14 3.04 -19.51
CA ARG A 142 0.84 1.97 -19.78
C ARG A 142 2.26 2.48 -19.98
N ASN A 143 2.40 3.59 -20.68
CA ASN A 143 3.72 4.17 -20.93
C ASN A 143 4.34 4.82 -19.68
N LEU A 144 3.53 5.38 -18.78
CA LEU A 144 3.99 5.83 -17.46
C LEU A 144 4.51 4.66 -16.60
N ILE A 145 3.86 3.50 -16.66
CA ILE A 145 4.33 2.27 -16.00
C ILE A 145 5.66 1.80 -16.62
N ARG A 146 5.75 1.72 -17.97
CA ARG A 146 6.96 1.27 -18.68
C ARG A 146 8.17 2.15 -18.42
N GLN A 147 8.02 3.47 -18.56
CA GLN A 147 9.14 4.40 -18.34
C GLN A 147 9.64 4.41 -16.91
N SER A 148 8.83 3.93 -15.97
CA SER A 148 9.21 3.76 -14.57
C SER A 148 9.96 2.45 -14.29
N ASN A 149 10.20 1.63 -15.32
CA ASN A 149 10.85 0.32 -15.20
C ASN A 149 10.09 -0.63 -14.24
N VAL A 150 8.77 -0.63 -14.31
CA VAL A 150 7.90 -1.52 -13.51
C VAL A 150 7.76 -2.85 -14.23
N THR A 151 7.92 -3.95 -13.52
CA THR A 151 7.76 -5.32 -14.06
C THR A 151 6.46 -5.98 -13.62
N LEU A 152 5.95 -5.57 -12.47
CA LEU A 152 4.74 -6.14 -11.90
C LEU A 152 4.03 -5.12 -11.01
N VAL A 153 2.70 -5.13 -11.08
CA VAL A 153 1.80 -4.35 -10.23
C VAL A 153 0.75 -5.30 -9.64
N CYS A 154 0.54 -5.24 -8.32
CA CYS A 154 -0.63 -5.83 -7.68
C CYS A 154 -1.62 -4.72 -7.32
N THR A 155 -2.83 -4.82 -7.86
CA THR A 155 -3.95 -3.92 -7.57
C THR A 155 -4.60 -4.25 -6.22
N THR A 156 -5.74 -3.67 -5.90
CA THR A 156 -6.51 -4.01 -4.69
C THR A 156 -7.94 -4.27 -5.09
N ASP A 157 -8.38 -5.52 -4.96
CA ASP A 157 -9.63 -6.00 -5.58
C ASP A 157 -10.54 -6.69 -4.56
N ASP A 158 -11.85 -6.49 -4.73
CA ASP A 158 -12.86 -7.05 -3.86
C ASP A 158 -13.27 -8.46 -4.33
N PRO A 159 -13.60 -9.40 -3.43
CA PRO A 159 -14.12 -10.74 -3.79
C PRO A 159 -15.22 -10.77 -4.85
N VAL A 160 -16.02 -9.73 -4.95
CA VAL A 160 -17.11 -9.67 -5.92
C VAL A 160 -16.71 -9.13 -7.30
N ASP A 161 -15.48 -8.65 -7.46
CA ASP A 161 -15.02 -8.08 -8.72
C ASP A 161 -14.89 -9.14 -9.81
N SER A 162 -15.22 -8.77 -11.05
CA SER A 162 -15.20 -9.67 -12.21
C SER A 162 -13.80 -9.95 -12.74
N LEU A 163 -12.81 -9.14 -12.37
CA LEU A 163 -11.43 -9.17 -12.88
C LEU A 163 -11.30 -9.03 -14.41
N GLU A 164 -12.34 -8.59 -15.09
CA GLU A 164 -12.38 -8.43 -16.56
C GLU A 164 -11.28 -7.56 -17.13
N TRP A 165 -10.81 -6.56 -16.35
CA TRP A 165 -9.73 -5.68 -16.76
C TRP A 165 -8.37 -6.39 -16.67
N HIS A 166 -8.17 -7.23 -15.66
CA HIS A 166 -6.99 -8.08 -15.54
C HIS A 166 -6.92 -9.07 -16.68
N GLU A 167 -8.04 -9.71 -17.06
CA GLU A 167 -8.12 -10.61 -18.22
C GLU A 167 -7.73 -9.89 -19.52
N LYS A 168 -8.28 -8.67 -19.74
CA LYS A 168 -7.94 -7.87 -20.93
C LYS A 168 -6.47 -7.50 -21.00
N ILE A 169 -5.87 -7.11 -19.86
CA ILE A 169 -4.45 -6.79 -19.79
C ILE A 169 -3.60 -8.03 -20.05
N ALA A 170 -3.93 -9.16 -19.43
CA ALA A 170 -3.20 -10.41 -19.58
C ALA A 170 -3.25 -10.98 -21.01
N ALA A 171 -4.34 -10.71 -21.73
CA ALA A 171 -4.51 -11.12 -23.13
C ALA A 171 -3.77 -10.21 -24.13
N ASP A 172 -3.28 -9.05 -23.72
CA ASP A 172 -2.61 -8.07 -24.59
C ASP A 172 -1.10 -8.26 -24.56
N GLU A 173 -0.57 -9.05 -25.50
CA GLU A 173 0.87 -9.30 -25.66
C GLU A 173 1.72 -8.04 -25.91
N SER A 174 1.09 -6.91 -26.26
CA SER A 174 1.81 -5.64 -26.45
C SER A 174 2.18 -4.93 -25.16
N PHE A 175 1.68 -5.42 -24.01
CA PHE A 175 1.95 -4.89 -22.68
C PHE A 175 2.60 -5.95 -21.81
N GLU A 176 3.92 -5.85 -21.64
CA GLU A 176 4.76 -6.84 -20.98
C GLU A 176 4.70 -6.80 -19.44
N VAL A 177 4.16 -5.74 -18.85
CA VAL A 177 4.06 -5.59 -17.41
C VAL A 177 2.92 -6.43 -16.86
N ARG A 178 3.21 -7.27 -15.89
CA ARG A 178 2.20 -8.11 -15.23
C ARG A 178 1.35 -7.26 -14.30
N VAL A 179 0.03 -7.32 -14.46
CA VAL A 179 -0.94 -6.68 -13.55
C VAL A 179 -1.80 -7.78 -12.93
N LEU A 180 -1.62 -8.00 -11.65
CA LEU A 180 -2.25 -9.09 -10.91
C LEU A 180 -3.24 -8.53 -9.89
N PRO A 181 -4.38 -9.22 -9.67
CA PRO A 181 -5.28 -8.84 -8.59
C PRO A 181 -4.68 -9.18 -7.22
N ALA A 182 -4.98 -8.37 -6.21
CA ALA A 182 -4.76 -8.71 -4.81
C ALA A 182 -6.10 -8.81 -4.08
N TRP A 183 -6.22 -9.84 -3.24
CA TRP A 183 -7.45 -10.21 -2.56
C TRP A 183 -7.71 -9.36 -1.32
N ARG A 184 -8.75 -8.51 -1.32
CA ARG A 184 -9.14 -7.67 -0.18
C ARG A 184 -10.59 -7.92 0.26
N PRO A 185 -10.83 -8.88 1.15
CA PRO A 185 -12.17 -9.33 1.52
C PRO A 185 -12.77 -8.60 2.72
N ASP A 186 -12.34 -7.38 3.02
CA ASP A 186 -12.73 -6.65 4.24
C ASP A 186 -14.23 -6.36 4.34
N LYS A 187 -14.95 -6.22 3.21
CA LYS A 187 -16.40 -6.01 3.23
C LYS A 187 -17.16 -7.23 3.76
N ALA A 188 -16.66 -8.44 3.50
CA ALA A 188 -17.24 -9.66 4.06
C ALA A 188 -16.91 -9.87 5.55
N MET A 189 -15.87 -9.19 6.06
CA MET A 189 -15.47 -9.21 7.47
C MET A 189 -16.25 -8.21 8.32
N ASN A 190 -16.59 -7.05 7.77
CA ASN A 190 -17.14 -5.92 8.53
C ASN A 190 -18.66 -6.02 8.73
N LEU A 191 -19.10 -7.06 9.45
CA LEU A 191 -20.52 -7.39 9.66
C LEU A 191 -21.29 -6.27 10.39
N GLU A 192 -20.63 -5.35 11.06
CA GLU A 192 -21.25 -4.21 11.75
C GLU A 192 -21.74 -3.12 10.76
N LYS A 193 -21.26 -3.12 9.53
CA LYS A 193 -21.61 -2.09 8.54
C LYS A 193 -23.05 -2.22 8.07
N THR A 194 -23.67 -1.08 7.74
CA THR A 194 -25.09 -1.02 7.35
C THR A 194 -25.38 -1.74 6.03
N ASP A 195 -24.45 -1.71 5.10
CA ASP A 195 -24.53 -2.31 3.76
C ASP A 195 -24.08 -3.79 3.71
N TYR A 196 -23.73 -4.38 4.85
CA TYR A 196 -23.20 -5.75 4.92
C TYR A 196 -24.09 -6.79 4.26
N LEU A 197 -25.40 -6.78 4.53
CA LEU A 197 -26.34 -7.75 3.96
C LEU A 197 -26.52 -7.58 2.44
N GLU A 198 -26.40 -6.37 1.93
CA GLU A 198 -26.41 -6.12 0.49
C GLU A 198 -25.12 -6.65 -0.17
N TYR A 199 -24.01 -6.51 0.53
CA TYR A 199 -22.73 -7.07 0.07
C TYR A 199 -22.78 -8.61 0.01
N LEU A 200 -23.33 -9.28 1.03
CA LEU A 200 -23.50 -10.74 1.02
C LEU A 200 -24.30 -11.24 -0.19
N LYS A 201 -25.38 -10.53 -0.58
CA LYS A 201 -26.16 -10.88 -1.79
C LYS A 201 -25.32 -10.80 -3.06
N LYS A 202 -24.41 -9.81 -3.18
CA LYS A 202 -23.49 -9.74 -4.32
C LYS A 202 -22.51 -10.92 -4.31
N LEU A 203 -22.00 -11.27 -3.14
CA LEU A 203 -21.09 -12.41 -2.98
C LEU A 203 -21.80 -13.74 -3.31
N GLU A 204 -23.09 -13.93 -2.90
CA GLU A 204 -23.90 -15.08 -3.30
C GLU A 204 -24.01 -15.22 -4.83
N VAL A 205 -24.24 -14.11 -5.53
CA VAL A 205 -24.38 -14.10 -6.99
C VAL A 205 -23.08 -14.57 -7.68
N VAL A 206 -21.94 -14.02 -7.25
CA VAL A 206 -20.68 -14.33 -7.94
C VAL A 206 -20.04 -15.65 -7.52
N SER A 207 -20.38 -16.17 -6.33
CA SER A 207 -19.89 -17.46 -5.84
C SER A 207 -20.84 -18.63 -6.18
N GLY A 208 -22.12 -18.34 -6.42
CA GLY A 208 -23.16 -19.37 -6.59
C GLY A 208 -23.54 -20.07 -5.28
N VAL A 209 -23.05 -19.60 -4.13
CA VAL A 209 -23.33 -20.17 -2.80
C VAL A 209 -24.35 -19.33 -2.07
N LYS A 210 -25.39 -19.97 -1.53
CA LYS A 210 -26.31 -19.31 -0.61
C LYS A 210 -25.61 -19.13 0.75
N ILE A 211 -25.53 -17.89 1.23
CA ILE A 211 -24.86 -17.57 2.48
C ILE A 211 -25.90 -17.49 3.61
N ASP A 212 -26.08 -18.59 4.34
CA ASP A 212 -27.01 -18.72 5.47
C ASP A 212 -26.34 -19.18 6.78
N SER A 213 -25.01 -19.38 6.77
CA SER A 213 -24.16 -19.73 7.91
C SER A 213 -22.76 -19.16 7.75
N PHE A 214 -21.98 -19.09 8.82
CA PHE A 214 -20.58 -18.72 8.77
C PHE A 214 -19.79 -19.68 7.84
N ALA A 215 -20.08 -20.97 7.93
CA ALA A 215 -19.45 -21.98 7.08
C ALA A 215 -19.72 -21.71 5.59
N SER A 216 -20.95 -21.35 5.20
CA SER A 216 -21.28 -21.05 3.81
C SER A 216 -20.68 -19.71 3.34
N LEU A 217 -20.47 -18.74 4.24
CA LEU A 217 -19.69 -17.54 3.92
C LEU A 217 -18.25 -17.88 3.56
N ILE A 218 -17.58 -18.70 4.37
CA ILE A 218 -16.19 -19.13 4.09
C ILE A 218 -16.13 -19.93 2.80
N GLU A 219 -17.11 -20.79 2.50
CA GLU A 219 -17.18 -21.52 1.24
C GLU A 219 -17.32 -20.59 0.03
N ALA A 220 -18.21 -19.58 0.11
CA ALA A 220 -18.35 -18.56 -0.93
C ALA A 220 -17.04 -17.83 -1.21
N LEU A 221 -16.32 -17.44 -0.15
CA LEU A 221 -15.02 -16.78 -0.26
C LEU A 221 -13.96 -17.73 -0.86
N ARG A 222 -13.94 -19.02 -0.47
CA ARG A 222 -13.02 -20.02 -1.02
C ARG A 222 -13.16 -20.17 -2.52
N ILE A 223 -14.40 -20.26 -3.04
CA ILE A 223 -14.68 -20.29 -4.47
C ILE A 223 -14.16 -19.05 -5.16
N ARG A 224 -14.34 -17.87 -4.55
CA ARG A 224 -13.82 -16.62 -5.12
C ARG A 224 -12.29 -16.54 -5.05
N MET A 225 -11.67 -17.08 -4.00
CA MET A 225 -10.21 -17.20 -3.92
C MET A 225 -9.65 -18.11 -5.02
N ASP A 226 -10.33 -19.21 -5.36
CA ASP A 226 -9.95 -20.06 -6.50
C ASP A 226 -10.00 -19.28 -7.81
N TYR A 227 -11.07 -18.53 -8.03
CA TYR A 227 -11.19 -17.63 -9.19
C TYR A 227 -10.06 -16.58 -9.25
N PHE A 228 -9.73 -15.94 -8.13
CA PHE A 228 -8.61 -14.98 -8.07
C PHE A 228 -7.27 -15.66 -8.34
N ALA A 229 -7.06 -16.89 -7.84
CA ALA A 229 -5.85 -17.66 -8.09
C ALA A 229 -5.67 -17.99 -9.59
N GLU A 230 -6.75 -18.32 -10.29
CA GLU A 230 -6.76 -18.53 -11.75
C GLU A 230 -6.33 -17.26 -12.51
N HIS A 231 -6.53 -16.07 -11.93
CA HIS A 231 -6.09 -14.78 -12.47
C HIS A 231 -4.70 -14.34 -11.95
N GLY A 232 -3.98 -15.25 -11.29
CA GLY A 232 -2.60 -14.99 -10.84
C GLY A 232 -2.48 -14.30 -9.48
N CYS A 233 -3.56 -14.15 -8.73
CA CYS A 233 -3.50 -13.64 -7.36
C CYS A 233 -2.64 -14.56 -6.47
N SER A 234 -1.74 -13.96 -5.72
CA SER A 234 -0.91 -14.66 -4.72
C SER A 234 -0.72 -13.85 -3.43
N VAL A 235 -1.49 -12.76 -3.30
CA VAL A 235 -1.41 -11.87 -2.14
C VAL A 235 -2.80 -11.53 -1.65
N SER A 236 -2.96 -11.45 -0.32
CA SER A 236 -4.12 -10.84 0.32
C SER A 236 -3.74 -9.53 0.98
N ASP A 237 -4.74 -8.68 1.19
CA ASP A 237 -4.60 -7.42 1.88
C ASP A 237 -5.79 -7.19 2.82
N HIS A 238 -5.53 -6.67 4.00
CA HIS A 238 -6.54 -6.33 5.01
C HIS A 238 -6.25 -4.96 5.61
N GLY A 239 -7.29 -4.13 5.72
CA GLY A 239 -7.25 -2.84 6.41
C GLY A 239 -7.97 -2.92 7.75
N LEU A 240 -7.22 -3.15 8.83
CA LEU A 240 -7.73 -3.42 10.17
C LEU A 240 -7.62 -2.19 11.08
N GLU A 241 -8.55 -2.05 12.01
CA GLU A 241 -8.40 -1.11 13.14
C GLU A 241 -7.15 -1.48 13.96
N TYR A 242 -7.01 -2.76 14.30
CA TYR A 242 -5.84 -3.42 14.87
C TYR A 242 -5.93 -4.93 14.59
N VAL A 243 -4.87 -5.69 14.81
CA VAL A 243 -4.92 -7.14 14.67
C VAL A 243 -5.55 -7.73 15.93
N MET A 244 -6.86 -8.00 15.85
CA MET A 244 -7.66 -8.47 16.97
C MET A 244 -7.55 -9.97 17.19
N TYR A 245 -7.71 -10.41 18.44
CA TYR A 245 -7.85 -11.81 18.81
C TYR A 245 -8.83 -11.97 19.97
N ALA A 246 -10.05 -12.37 19.66
CA ALA A 246 -11.13 -12.66 20.61
C ALA A 246 -11.75 -14.02 20.22
N PRO A 247 -11.16 -15.14 20.66
CA PRO A 247 -11.63 -16.47 20.26
C PRO A 247 -13.02 -16.78 20.82
N ALA A 248 -13.82 -17.52 20.07
CA ALA A 248 -15.13 -18.02 20.45
C ALA A 248 -15.35 -19.42 19.85
N SER A 249 -16.34 -20.15 20.37
CA SER A 249 -16.71 -21.46 19.83
C SER A 249 -17.41 -21.33 18.45
N GLU A 250 -17.44 -22.42 17.70
CA GLU A 250 -18.14 -22.43 16.40
C GLU A 250 -19.63 -22.11 16.57
N GLU A 251 -20.26 -22.59 17.63
CA GLU A 251 -21.67 -22.32 17.96
C GLU A 251 -21.92 -20.83 18.24
N GLU A 252 -20.99 -20.18 18.97
CA GLU A 252 -21.08 -18.74 19.24
C GLU A 252 -20.94 -17.92 17.96
N ILE A 253 -20.00 -18.28 17.09
CA ILE A 253 -19.79 -17.59 15.81
C ILE A 253 -21.01 -17.76 14.90
N GLU A 254 -21.57 -18.97 14.78
CA GLU A 254 -22.78 -19.21 14.02
C GLU A 254 -23.98 -18.41 14.59
N ALA A 255 -24.12 -18.32 15.90
CA ALA A 255 -25.17 -17.52 16.54
C ALA A 255 -25.02 -16.02 16.25
N ILE A 256 -23.81 -15.48 16.31
CA ILE A 256 -23.50 -14.09 15.97
C ILE A 256 -23.85 -13.82 14.49
N PHE A 257 -23.42 -14.69 13.58
CA PHE A 257 -23.68 -14.54 12.18
C PHE A 257 -25.19 -14.64 11.84
N ALA A 258 -25.88 -15.64 12.41
CA ALA A 258 -27.32 -15.79 12.26
C ALA A 258 -28.10 -14.57 12.77
N LYS A 259 -27.68 -13.98 13.91
CA LYS A 259 -28.23 -12.73 14.43
C LYS A 259 -28.08 -11.60 13.40
N ARG A 260 -26.91 -11.46 12.78
CA ARG A 260 -26.68 -10.43 11.76
C ARG A 260 -27.48 -10.66 10.49
N LEU A 261 -27.64 -11.91 10.04
CA LEU A 261 -28.46 -12.26 8.87
C LEU A 261 -29.94 -11.89 9.05
N ARG A 262 -30.46 -11.87 10.28
CA ARG A 262 -31.82 -11.35 10.59
C ARG A 262 -31.91 -9.82 10.60
N GLY A 263 -30.80 -9.12 10.32
CA GLY A 263 -30.73 -7.66 10.37
C GLY A 263 -30.57 -7.05 11.76
N GLU A 264 -30.30 -7.86 12.77
CA GLU A 264 -30.10 -7.42 14.15
C GLU A 264 -28.69 -6.78 14.31
N ALA A 265 -28.59 -5.81 15.21
CA ALA A 265 -27.31 -5.21 15.57
C ALA A 265 -26.44 -6.19 16.37
N VAL A 266 -25.15 -6.18 16.09
CA VAL A 266 -24.14 -6.96 16.83
C VAL A 266 -23.45 -6.07 17.85
N SER A 267 -23.04 -6.64 18.98
CA SER A 267 -22.23 -5.94 19.97
C SER A 267 -20.76 -5.84 19.49
N ARG A 268 -19.97 -4.99 20.12
CA ARG A 268 -18.51 -4.92 19.85
C ARG A 268 -17.82 -6.25 20.16
N ALA A 269 -18.26 -6.96 21.19
CA ALA A 269 -17.72 -8.29 21.50
C ALA A 269 -18.05 -9.31 20.40
N ASP A 270 -19.31 -9.34 19.93
CA ASP A 270 -19.73 -10.20 18.81
C ASP A 270 -18.90 -9.89 17.55
N GLU A 271 -18.70 -8.60 17.27
CA GLU A 271 -17.89 -8.14 16.13
C GLU A 271 -16.45 -8.67 16.20
N LEU A 272 -15.77 -8.51 17.33
CA LEU A 272 -14.39 -8.95 17.51
C LEU A 272 -14.24 -10.47 17.42
N GLN A 273 -15.19 -11.22 17.99
CA GLN A 273 -15.22 -12.68 17.90
C GLN A 273 -15.41 -13.16 16.47
N PHE A 274 -16.37 -12.57 15.75
CA PHE A 274 -16.59 -12.89 14.32
C PHE A 274 -15.35 -12.56 13.47
N LYS A 275 -14.80 -11.35 13.60
CA LYS A 275 -13.61 -10.93 12.84
C LYS A 275 -12.40 -11.84 13.14
N THR A 276 -12.23 -12.27 14.38
CA THR A 276 -11.18 -13.22 14.74
C THR A 276 -11.37 -14.57 14.03
N ALA A 277 -12.57 -15.15 14.11
CA ALA A 277 -12.87 -16.41 13.43
C ALA A 277 -12.70 -16.30 11.90
N TYR A 278 -13.16 -15.20 11.33
CA TYR A 278 -13.02 -14.88 9.91
C TYR A 278 -11.55 -14.81 9.48
N MET A 279 -10.74 -14.04 10.20
CA MET A 279 -9.31 -13.86 9.89
C MET A 279 -8.51 -15.16 10.07
N VAL A 280 -8.83 -15.97 11.08
CA VAL A 280 -8.20 -17.29 11.26
C VAL A 280 -8.58 -18.24 10.13
N ALA A 281 -9.86 -18.28 9.74
CA ALA A 281 -10.32 -19.12 8.63
C ALA A 281 -9.64 -18.74 7.32
N LEU A 282 -9.57 -17.45 6.99
CA LEU A 282 -8.90 -16.98 5.78
C LEU A 282 -7.38 -17.14 5.83
N GLY A 283 -6.75 -16.91 6.98
CA GLY A 283 -5.31 -17.15 7.14
C GLY A 283 -4.91 -18.58 6.79
N ARG A 284 -5.71 -19.56 7.18
CA ARG A 284 -5.54 -20.98 6.80
C ARG A 284 -5.70 -21.19 5.30
N GLU A 285 -6.68 -20.55 4.67
CA GLU A 285 -6.84 -20.64 3.21
C GLU A 285 -5.67 -19.97 2.46
N TYR A 286 -5.13 -18.87 2.96
CA TYR A 286 -3.93 -18.23 2.41
C TYR A 286 -2.72 -19.16 2.49
N HIS A 287 -2.52 -19.83 3.63
CA HIS A 287 -1.46 -20.83 3.78
C HIS A 287 -1.59 -21.96 2.75
N LYS A 288 -2.80 -22.56 2.61
CA LYS A 288 -3.07 -23.65 1.64
C LYS A 288 -2.77 -23.23 0.20
N LYS A 289 -3.00 -21.96 -0.15
CA LYS A 289 -2.74 -21.39 -1.47
C LYS A 289 -1.32 -20.86 -1.65
N ASN A 290 -0.50 -20.90 -0.61
CA ASN A 290 0.81 -20.25 -0.57
C ASN A 290 0.75 -18.73 -0.88
N TRP A 291 -0.35 -18.09 -0.51
CA TRP A 291 -0.51 -16.64 -0.63
C TRP A 291 0.19 -15.89 0.50
N VAL A 292 0.64 -14.68 0.23
CA VAL A 292 1.16 -13.77 1.25
C VAL A 292 0.01 -12.99 1.86
N MET A 293 -0.08 -13.00 3.19
CA MET A 293 -1.07 -12.22 3.94
C MET A 293 -0.48 -10.86 4.32
N GLN A 294 -1.12 -9.77 3.87
CA GLN A 294 -0.75 -8.41 4.25
C GLN A 294 -1.77 -7.86 5.25
N LEU A 295 -1.29 -7.38 6.41
CA LEU A 295 -2.11 -6.82 7.47
C LEU A 295 -1.73 -5.35 7.68
N HIS A 296 -2.54 -4.44 7.14
CA HIS A 296 -2.47 -3.01 7.38
C HIS A 296 -3.35 -2.66 8.58
N TYR A 297 -2.79 -2.08 9.64
CA TYR A 297 -3.55 -1.78 10.85
C TYR A 297 -3.12 -0.46 11.51
N GLY A 298 -3.87 -0.06 12.54
CA GLY A 298 -3.56 1.13 13.32
C GLY A 298 -4.19 2.41 12.78
N VAL A 299 -5.28 2.31 12.03
CA VAL A 299 -6.02 3.46 11.53
C VAL A 299 -7.33 3.67 12.31
N LYS A 300 -7.60 4.92 12.67
CA LYS A 300 -8.93 5.36 13.08
C LYS A 300 -9.56 6.12 11.92
N ARG A 301 -10.61 5.54 11.36
CA ARG A 301 -11.28 6.02 10.16
C ARG A 301 -12.32 7.11 10.46
N ASP A 302 -12.57 7.96 9.46
CA ASP A 302 -13.74 8.83 9.35
C ASP A 302 -13.94 9.78 10.55
N ASN A 303 -12.85 10.36 11.09
CA ASN A 303 -12.88 11.12 12.34
C ASN A 303 -13.69 12.42 12.28
N ASN A 304 -13.90 13.00 11.09
CA ASN A 304 -14.73 14.19 10.91
C ASN A 304 -16.07 13.80 10.29
N GLY A 305 -17.08 13.54 11.14
CA GLY A 305 -18.40 13.11 10.70
C GLY A 305 -19.12 14.07 9.77
N MET A 306 -18.84 15.39 9.85
CA MET A 306 -19.42 16.37 8.92
C MET A 306 -18.85 16.22 7.51
N ILE A 307 -17.55 16.03 7.38
CA ILE A 307 -16.88 15.81 6.08
C ILE A 307 -17.28 14.43 5.54
N PHE A 308 -17.25 13.41 6.39
CA PHE A 308 -17.68 12.05 6.02
C PHE A 308 -19.11 12.01 5.46
N GLY A 309 -20.05 12.73 6.10
CA GLY A 309 -21.44 12.80 5.63
C GLY A 309 -21.60 13.47 4.25
N LYS A 310 -20.61 14.27 3.81
CA LYS A 310 -20.63 14.95 2.50
C LYS A 310 -19.85 14.20 1.42
N LEU A 311 -18.71 13.61 1.78
CA LEU A 311 -17.73 13.08 0.83
C LEU A 311 -17.55 11.56 0.91
N GLY A 312 -18.03 10.92 1.98
CA GLY A 312 -17.80 9.49 2.20
C GLY A 312 -16.40 9.14 2.72
N PRO A 313 -16.00 7.87 2.60
CA PRO A 313 -14.70 7.37 3.04
C PRO A 313 -13.55 7.91 2.16
N ASP A 314 -12.32 7.68 2.61
CA ASP A 314 -11.08 8.06 1.90
C ASP A 314 -10.98 9.55 1.56
N ALA A 315 -11.63 10.40 2.35
CA ALA A 315 -11.64 11.85 2.15
C ALA A 315 -10.47 12.60 2.81
N GLY A 316 -9.47 11.88 3.37
CA GLY A 316 -8.30 12.48 4.06
C GLY A 316 -8.58 12.88 5.51
N ILE A 317 -9.57 12.28 6.15
CA ILE A 317 -10.03 12.58 7.53
C ILE A 317 -9.69 11.48 8.54
N ASP A 318 -8.84 10.56 8.18
CA ASP A 318 -8.37 9.47 9.02
C ASP A 318 -7.16 9.90 9.88
N CYS A 319 -6.90 9.19 10.96
CA CYS A 319 -5.74 9.43 11.80
C CYS A 319 -5.15 8.12 12.36
N ILE A 320 -3.97 8.24 12.98
CA ILE A 320 -3.33 7.13 13.68
C ILE A 320 -4.19 6.72 14.88
N ASN A 321 -4.39 5.41 15.01
CA ASN A 321 -4.93 4.80 16.22
C ASN A 321 -3.78 4.25 17.07
N ASN A 322 -3.76 4.57 18.35
CA ASN A 322 -2.75 4.06 19.28
C ASN A 322 -3.22 2.84 20.09
N TYR A 323 -4.42 2.35 19.84
CA TYR A 323 -4.90 1.10 20.42
C TYR A 323 -4.57 -0.04 19.46
N ALA A 324 -3.48 -0.73 19.72
CA ALA A 324 -3.03 -1.88 18.96
C ALA A 324 -2.29 -2.84 19.89
N PRO A 325 -3.01 -3.67 20.69
CA PRO A 325 -2.39 -4.56 21.66
C PRO A 325 -1.54 -5.62 20.95
N SER A 326 -0.23 -5.58 21.17
CA SER A 326 0.72 -6.52 20.59
C SER A 326 0.48 -7.97 21.03
N SER A 327 -0.11 -8.17 22.23
CA SER A 327 -0.52 -9.49 22.71
C SER A 327 -1.57 -10.14 21.83
N GLU A 328 -2.60 -9.42 21.43
CA GLU A 328 -3.64 -9.95 20.54
C GLU A 328 -3.08 -10.31 19.16
N MET A 329 -2.17 -9.48 18.61
CA MET A 329 -1.48 -9.80 17.38
C MET A 329 -0.65 -11.08 17.49
N ALA A 330 0.10 -11.24 18.57
CA ALA A 330 0.89 -12.45 18.81
C ALA A 330 -0.03 -13.68 18.97
N ASP A 331 -1.15 -13.55 19.67
CA ASP A 331 -2.13 -14.63 19.84
C ASP A 331 -2.80 -15.01 18.51
N TYR A 332 -3.13 -14.03 17.65
CA TYR A 332 -3.64 -14.28 16.31
C TYR A 332 -2.64 -15.08 15.45
N LEU A 333 -1.39 -14.65 15.39
CA LEU A 333 -0.34 -15.36 14.64
C LEU A 333 -0.11 -16.76 15.21
N ASN A 334 -0.15 -16.89 16.55
CA ASN A 334 -0.03 -18.20 17.22
C ASN A 334 -1.20 -19.15 16.91
N ALA A 335 -2.43 -18.64 16.77
CA ALA A 335 -3.59 -19.46 16.42
C ALA A 335 -3.45 -20.14 15.04
N LEU A 336 -2.67 -19.55 14.15
CA LEU A 336 -2.31 -20.13 12.85
C LEU A 336 -1.04 -20.99 12.94
N ALA A 337 -0.05 -20.55 13.72
CA ALA A 337 1.22 -21.23 13.84
C ALA A 337 1.12 -22.59 14.56
N ILE A 338 0.26 -22.71 15.59
CA ILE A 338 0.11 -23.93 16.37
C ILE A 338 -0.46 -25.11 15.54
N THR A 339 -1.14 -24.80 14.44
CA THR A 339 -1.66 -25.79 13.50
C THR A 339 -0.80 -25.93 12.24
N ASP A 340 0.37 -25.27 12.20
CA ASP A 340 1.27 -25.22 11.06
C ASP A 340 0.60 -24.62 9.78
N GLU A 341 -0.31 -23.65 9.99
CA GLU A 341 -1.09 -23.02 8.94
C GLU A 341 -0.84 -21.49 8.86
N LEU A 342 0.25 -20.99 9.47
CA LEU A 342 0.61 -19.57 9.37
C LEU A 342 1.20 -19.28 8.00
N PRO A 343 0.57 -18.44 7.16
CA PRO A 343 1.13 -18.05 5.88
C PRO A 343 2.32 -17.08 6.01
N LYS A 344 3.06 -16.87 4.95
CA LYS A 344 3.96 -15.72 4.83
C LYS A 344 3.14 -14.45 5.11
N THR A 345 3.58 -13.63 6.06
CA THR A 345 2.79 -12.50 6.55
C THR A 345 3.61 -11.21 6.63
N ILE A 346 2.99 -10.10 6.24
CA ILE A 346 3.56 -8.76 6.33
C ILE A 346 2.69 -7.91 7.24
N LEU A 347 3.30 -7.28 8.24
CA LEU A 347 2.64 -6.42 9.22
C LEU A 347 2.99 -4.95 8.96
N TYR A 348 1.98 -4.12 8.69
CA TYR A 348 2.12 -2.68 8.51
C TYR A 348 1.36 -1.96 9.61
N SER A 349 2.06 -1.22 10.47
CA SER A 349 1.39 -0.31 11.41
C SER A 349 1.37 1.11 10.89
N LEU A 350 0.24 1.78 11.08
CA LEU A 350 0.16 3.22 10.88
C LEU A 350 0.80 4.01 12.03
N ASN A 351 0.98 3.35 13.18
CA ASN A 351 1.58 3.96 14.36
C ASN A 351 3.09 3.63 14.45
N PRO A 352 3.99 4.61 14.34
CA PRO A 352 5.43 4.36 14.38
C PRO A 352 5.91 3.85 15.75
N THR A 353 5.14 4.03 16.82
CA THR A 353 5.47 3.48 18.14
C THR A 353 5.40 1.95 18.20
N ASP A 354 4.76 1.31 17.21
CA ASP A 354 4.64 -0.14 17.13
C ASP A 354 5.88 -0.81 16.51
N ASN A 355 6.81 -0.06 15.92
CA ASN A 355 7.96 -0.62 15.21
C ASN A 355 8.73 -1.66 16.03
N ALA A 356 9.02 -1.36 17.30
CA ALA A 356 9.74 -2.30 18.17
C ALA A 356 8.87 -3.51 18.56
N ALA A 357 7.57 -3.31 18.80
CA ALA A 357 6.65 -4.40 19.11
C ALA A 357 6.55 -5.37 17.93
N ILE A 358 6.36 -4.86 16.71
CA ILE A 358 6.37 -5.65 15.48
C ILE A 358 7.71 -6.38 15.34
N GLY A 359 8.84 -5.68 15.47
CA GLY A 359 10.17 -6.26 15.33
C GLY A 359 10.42 -7.45 16.26
N THR A 360 9.88 -7.43 17.48
CA THR A 360 9.98 -8.54 18.41
C THR A 360 9.00 -9.67 18.09
N ILE A 361 7.76 -9.37 17.72
CA ILE A 361 6.75 -10.37 17.37
C ILE A 361 7.16 -11.17 16.12
N ILE A 362 7.62 -10.52 15.07
CA ILE A 362 8.04 -11.22 13.84
C ILE A 362 9.15 -12.23 14.11
N GLY A 363 10.02 -11.97 15.08
CA GLY A 363 11.07 -12.89 15.50
C GLY A 363 10.54 -14.20 16.13
N CYS A 364 9.32 -14.18 16.68
CA CYS A 364 8.71 -15.36 17.30
C CYS A 364 8.19 -16.40 16.28
N PHE A 365 7.95 -15.99 15.02
CA PHE A 365 7.22 -16.80 14.04
C PHE A 365 8.02 -17.05 12.76
N GLN A 366 9.34 -16.92 12.80
CA GLN A 366 10.21 -17.28 11.67
C GLN A 366 10.33 -18.79 11.53
N SER A 367 10.50 -19.29 10.29
CA SER A 367 10.71 -20.70 9.98
C SER A 367 11.62 -20.86 8.76
N GLU A 368 11.98 -22.11 8.45
CA GLU A 368 12.79 -22.46 7.27
C GLU A 368 12.02 -22.38 5.94
N GLU A 369 10.69 -22.24 6.00
CA GLU A 369 9.80 -22.18 4.83
C GLU A 369 10.11 -21.00 3.92
N ALA A 370 10.42 -19.84 4.50
CA ALA A 370 10.82 -18.65 3.75
C ALA A 370 11.77 -17.77 4.55
N ARG A 371 12.74 -17.15 3.86
CA ARG A 371 13.60 -16.12 4.49
C ARG A 371 12.74 -14.93 4.87
N GLY A 372 12.70 -14.61 6.16
CA GLY A 372 11.83 -13.57 6.67
C GLY A 372 10.36 -13.91 6.44
N LYS A 373 9.92 -15.12 6.84
CA LYS A 373 8.53 -15.59 6.68
C LYS A 373 7.53 -14.55 7.17
N ILE A 374 7.80 -13.95 8.31
CA ILE A 374 7.03 -12.82 8.82
C ILE A 374 7.86 -11.56 8.67
N GLN A 375 7.33 -10.57 7.96
CA GLN A 375 7.99 -9.31 7.63
C GLN A 375 7.35 -8.15 8.41
N GLN A 376 8.19 -7.18 8.79
CA GLN A 376 7.69 -5.83 9.02
C GLN A 376 7.60 -5.14 7.65
N GLY A 377 6.44 -4.63 7.30
CA GLY A 377 6.23 -3.90 6.05
C GLY A 377 6.96 -2.56 6.02
N SER A 378 7.05 -1.95 4.85
CA SER A 378 7.60 -0.60 4.70
C SER A 378 6.80 0.42 5.52
N ALA A 379 7.44 1.55 5.85
CA ALA A 379 6.76 2.66 6.48
C ALA A 379 5.54 3.06 5.63
N TRP A 380 4.36 3.04 6.26
CA TRP A 380 3.09 3.11 5.55
C TRP A 380 2.35 4.41 5.85
N TRP A 381 1.70 5.00 4.85
CA TRP A 381 0.82 6.16 4.88
C TRP A 381 1.43 7.36 5.62
N PHE A 382 1.04 7.66 6.89
CA PHE A 382 1.58 8.79 7.65
C PHE A 382 3.07 8.64 7.98
N ASN A 383 3.62 7.45 7.90
CA ASN A 383 5.03 7.15 8.11
C ASN A 383 5.83 7.05 6.80
N ASP A 384 5.16 7.13 5.65
CA ASP A 384 5.78 7.09 4.32
C ASP A 384 6.47 8.44 4.02
N ASN A 385 7.47 8.75 4.82
CA ASN A 385 8.28 9.95 4.75
C ASN A 385 9.72 9.63 5.15
N LYS A 386 10.66 10.56 4.92
CA LYS A 386 12.08 10.34 5.18
C LYS A 386 12.32 9.80 6.60
N GLN A 387 11.78 10.44 7.61
CA GLN A 387 12.03 10.08 9.00
C GLN A 387 11.36 8.75 9.35
N GLY A 388 10.11 8.54 8.95
CA GLY A 388 9.38 7.30 9.19
C GLY A 388 10.06 6.09 8.54
N MET A 389 10.58 6.24 7.32
CA MET A 389 11.35 5.18 6.63
C MET A 389 12.65 4.86 7.37
N ILE A 390 13.39 5.88 7.83
CA ILE A 390 14.63 5.70 8.61
C ILE A 390 14.32 4.96 9.90
N GLU A 391 13.30 5.38 10.65
CA GLU A 391 12.92 4.78 11.92
C GLU A 391 12.46 3.32 11.74
N GLN A 392 11.64 3.04 10.73
CA GLN A 392 11.18 1.68 10.44
C GLN A 392 12.36 0.76 10.08
N MET A 393 13.24 1.16 9.14
CA MET A 393 14.38 0.35 8.72
C MET A 393 15.42 0.18 9.86
N THR A 394 15.62 1.21 10.68
CA THR A 394 16.52 1.14 11.84
C THR A 394 15.96 0.18 12.90
N SER A 395 14.67 0.24 13.19
CA SER A 395 14.02 -0.70 14.11
C SER A 395 14.12 -2.14 13.60
N LEU A 396 13.85 -2.35 12.30
CA LEU A 396 13.98 -3.67 11.67
C LEU A 396 15.44 -4.18 11.72
N ALA A 397 16.43 -3.32 11.46
CA ALA A 397 17.83 -3.69 11.52
C ALA A 397 18.28 -4.08 12.94
N ASN A 398 17.75 -3.39 13.96
CA ASN A 398 18.09 -3.65 15.36
C ASN A 398 17.49 -4.96 15.90
N LEU A 399 16.34 -5.37 15.39
CA LEU A 399 15.55 -6.49 15.95
C LEU A 399 15.42 -7.69 14.99
N GLY A 400 15.85 -7.54 13.75
CA GLY A 400 15.75 -8.56 12.72
C GLY A 400 16.90 -8.50 11.71
N LEU A 401 16.61 -8.87 10.46
CA LEU A 401 17.59 -8.90 9.38
C LEU A 401 17.16 -7.96 8.24
N LEU A 402 17.64 -6.71 8.26
CA LEU A 402 17.31 -5.72 7.23
C LEU A 402 17.63 -6.23 5.80
N GLY A 403 18.67 -7.03 5.62
CA GLY A 403 19.03 -7.61 4.32
C GLY A 403 17.96 -8.53 3.70
N ASN A 404 17.00 -9.02 4.50
CA ASN A 404 15.87 -9.82 4.02
C ASN A 404 14.58 -8.99 3.80
N PHE A 405 14.64 -7.68 4.03
CA PHE A 405 13.49 -6.80 3.88
C PHE A 405 13.00 -6.78 2.42
N ILE A 406 11.69 -6.85 2.22
CA ILE A 406 11.07 -6.91 0.88
C ILE A 406 10.89 -5.53 0.22
N GLY A 407 11.29 -4.47 0.90
CA GLY A 407 11.35 -3.11 0.34
C GLY A 407 10.02 -2.39 0.25
N MET A 408 9.96 -1.46 -0.68
CA MET A 408 8.90 -0.46 -0.87
C MET A 408 7.75 -0.97 -1.72
N LEU A 409 6.58 -0.44 -1.48
CA LEU A 409 5.36 -0.46 -2.30
C LEU A 409 4.85 0.98 -2.46
N THR A 410 3.99 1.28 -3.41
CA THR A 410 3.52 2.67 -3.60
C THR A 410 2.30 3.02 -2.74
N ASP A 411 1.42 2.09 -2.49
CA ASP A 411 0.10 2.34 -1.87
C ASP A 411 -0.62 3.54 -2.53
N SER A 412 -0.50 3.67 -3.84
CA SER A 412 -0.92 4.86 -4.57
C SER A 412 -1.99 4.59 -5.62
N ARG A 413 -2.74 5.66 -5.93
CA ARG A 413 -3.71 5.71 -7.03
C ARG A 413 -3.17 6.43 -8.27
N SER A 414 -1.94 6.97 -8.22
CA SER A 414 -1.36 7.78 -9.31
C SER A 414 -0.27 7.04 -10.07
N PHE A 415 -0.32 7.08 -11.39
CA PHE A 415 0.70 6.51 -12.29
C PHE A 415 2.05 7.24 -12.21
N LEU A 416 2.15 8.40 -11.56
CA LEU A 416 3.40 9.11 -11.35
C LEU A 416 4.10 8.70 -10.04
N SER A 417 3.44 7.93 -9.18
CA SER A 417 3.93 7.61 -7.83
C SER A 417 5.08 6.60 -7.78
N TYR A 418 5.50 6.03 -8.90
CA TYR A 418 6.65 5.11 -8.92
C TYR A 418 7.96 5.77 -8.49
N THR A 419 8.04 7.11 -8.53
CA THR A 419 9.14 7.88 -7.93
C THR A 419 9.29 7.68 -6.42
N ARG A 420 8.27 7.14 -5.74
CA ARG A 420 8.37 6.75 -4.31
C ARG A 420 9.39 5.62 -4.11
N HIS A 421 9.55 4.70 -5.07
CA HIS A 421 10.61 3.69 -5.05
C HIS A 421 12.00 4.34 -5.13
N GLU A 422 12.19 5.36 -5.97
CA GLU A 422 13.43 6.13 -6.01
C GLU A 422 13.70 6.81 -4.66
N TYR A 423 12.69 7.47 -4.09
CA TYR A 423 12.77 8.14 -2.80
C TYR A 423 13.19 7.18 -1.67
N PHE A 424 12.53 6.03 -1.59
CA PHE A 424 12.87 4.97 -0.66
C PHE A 424 14.31 4.46 -0.84
N ARG A 425 14.70 4.14 -2.07
CA ARG A 425 16.05 3.60 -2.39
C ARG A 425 17.15 4.59 -2.01
N ARG A 426 16.92 5.88 -2.19
CA ARG A 426 17.85 6.94 -1.76
C ARG A 426 17.99 6.97 -0.25
N ILE A 427 16.88 6.93 0.49
CA ILE A 427 16.87 6.92 1.96
C ILE A 427 17.57 5.67 2.49
N MET A 428 17.26 4.50 1.95
CA MET A 428 17.88 3.23 2.31
C MET A 428 19.40 3.25 2.08
N CYS A 429 19.84 3.65 0.90
CA CYS A 429 21.27 3.74 0.58
C CYS A 429 21.98 4.75 1.46
N ASN A 430 21.32 5.88 1.80
CA ASN A 430 21.90 6.86 2.71
C ASN A 430 22.04 6.33 4.14
N LEU A 431 21.06 5.61 4.63
CA LEU A 431 21.10 4.98 5.96
C LEU A 431 22.23 3.95 6.04
N ILE A 432 22.31 3.04 5.07
CA ILE A 432 23.36 2.02 5.02
C ILE A 432 24.75 2.67 4.82
N GLY A 433 24.86 3.64 3.92
CA GLY A 433 26.10 4.38 3.69
C GLY A 433 26.59 5.12 4.93
N GLY A 434 25.66 5.67 5.74
CA GLY A 434 25.99 6.28 7.03
C GLY A 434 26.60 5.30 8.02
N TRP A 435 26.04 4.09 8.15
CA TRP A 435 26.61 3.04 9.01
C TRP A 435 28.02 2.61 8.58
N VAL A 436 28.27 2.58 7.27
CA VAL A 436 29.62 2.27 6.75
C VAL A 436 30.61 3.38 7.06
N GLU A 437 30.25 4.64 6.83
CA GLU A 437 31.10 5.79 7.12
C GLU A 437 31.41 5.93 8.63
N ASN A 438 30.47 5.54 9.48
CA ASN A 438 30.64 5.51 10.92
C ASN A 438 31.46 4.29 11.40
N GLY A 439 31.86 3.37 10.52
CA GLY A 439 32.58 2.16 10.89
C GLY A 439 31.73 1.08 11.56
N GLU A 440 30.41 1.19 11.50
CA GLU A 440 29.47 0.22 12.07
C GLU A 440 29.31 -1.03 11.20
N TYR A 441 29.65 -0.94 9.91
CA TYR A 441 29.64 -2.05 8.97
C TYR A 441 30.84 -1.95 8.00
N PRO A 442 31.44 -3.09 7.57
CA PRO A 442 32.55 -3.07 6.61
C PRO A 442 32.19 -2.44 5.27
N ALA A 443 33.12 -1.69 4.66
CA ALA A 443 32.95 -1.09 3.33
C ALA A 443 33.10 -2.14 2.20
N ASP A 444 32.40 -3.28 2.31
CA ASP A 444 32.36 -4.32 1.29
C ASP A 444 31.27 -3.99 0.26
N GLU A 445 31.66 -3.29 -0.78
CA GLU A 445 30.78 -2.84 -1.85
C GLU A 445 30.00 -3.98 -2.51
N LYS A 446 30.61 -5.16 -2.69
CA LYS A 446 29.92 -6.29 -3.33
C LYS A 446 28.79 -6.86 -2.46
N VAL A 447 29.00 -6.94 -1.17
CA VAL A 447 28.00 -7.40 -0.21
C VAL A 447 26.89 -6.37 -0.10
N LEU A 448 27.25 -5.11 0.10
CA LEU A 448 26.29 -4.00 0.25
C LEU A 448 25.49 -3.75 -1.04
N GLY A 449 26.17 -3.79 -2.20
CA GLY A 449 25.51 -3.64 -3.50
C GLY A 449 24.43 -4.71 -3.73
N ARG A 450 24.74 -5.98 -3.45
CA ARG A 450 23.75 -7.07 -3.50
C ARG A 450 22.61 -6.85 -2.51
N MET A 451 22.92 -6.42 -1.30
CA MET A 451 21.92 -6.18 -0.26
C MET A 451 20.91 -5.10 -0.69
N VAL A 452 21.36 -3.96 -1.22
CA VAL A 452 20.46 -2.91 -1.68
C VAL A 452 19.68 -3.30 -2.93
N GLN A 453 20.24 -4.15 -3.81
CA GLN A 453 19.51 -4.74 -4.93
C GLN A 453 18.43 -5.73 -4.44
N ASP A 454 18.77 -6.55 -3.46
CA ASP A 454 17.84 -7.52 -2.87
C ASP A 454 16.66 -6.80 -2.19
N ILE A 455 16.91 -5.78 -1.38
CA ILE A 455 15.85 -4.98 -0.75
C ILE A 455 15.04 -4.19 -1.80
N SER A 456 15.67 -3.73 -2.87
CA SER A 456 14.99 -2.93 -3.91
C SER A 456 14.07 -3.77 -4.81
N TYR A 457 14.32 -5.10 -4.93
CA TYR A 457 13.59 -5.93 -5.90
C TYR A 457 13.64 -7.43 -5.61
N ASN A 458 14.83 -8.05 -5.49
CA ASN A 458 14.96 -9.51 -5.51
C ASN A 458 14.31 -10.21 -4.31
N ASN A 459 14.30 -9.56 -3.13
CA ASN A 459 13.63 -10.13 -1.95
C ASN A 459 12.12 -10.24 -2.18
N ALA A 460 11.48 -9.23 -2.77
CA ALA A 460 10.07 -9.26 -3.10
C ALA A 460 9.77 -10.38 -4.12
N VAL A 461 10.56 -10.49 -5.21
CA VAL A 461 10.39 -11.58 -6.19
C VAL A 461 10.42 -12.95 -5.50
N ARG A 462 11.42 -13.21 -4.65
CA ARG A 462 11.51 -14.50 -3.93
C ARG A 462 10.38 -14.71 -2.94
N TYR A 463 10.01 -13.67 -2.22
CA TYR A 463 9.03 -13.77 -1.14
C TYR A 463 7.61 -14.04 -1.65
N PHE A 464 7.22 -13.36 -2.72
CA PHE A 464 5.91 -13.53 -3.34
C PHE A 464 5.87 -14.70 -4.33
N GLY A 465 7.01 -15.12 -4.88
CA GLY A 465 7.11 -16.16 -5.90
C GLY A 465 6.74 -15.66 -7.30
N PHE A 466 6.96 -14.39 -7.59
CA PHE A 466 6.64 -13.74 -8.87
C PHE A 466 7.62 -14.06 -10.00
#